data_b4bae13442239d65a9704e532b6a5d1b
#
_entry.id   b4bae13442239d65a9704e532b6a5d1b
#
_cell.length_a   1.000
_cell.length_b   1.000
_cell.length_c   1.000
_cell.angle_alpha   90.00
_cell.angle_beta   90.00
_cell.angle_gamma   90.00
#
_symmetry.space_group_name_H-M   'P 1'
#
loop_
_entity.id
_entity.type
_entity.pdbx_description
1 polymer ?
#
loop_
_entity_poly.entity_id
_entity_poly.type
_entity_poly.pdbx_seq_one_letter_code
_entity_poly.pdbx_strand_id
1 'polypeptide(L)'
;MDIFSVITLFGGLAFFLYGMHLLSSSLEKMVGGKLERILRSMTSNRFKALLLGMGITIAIQSSSAMTVMLVGLVNSGIMELGQTIGVIMGSNIGTTVTAWILSLSGITSDNVFVQLLKPESFSPIVALIGIILIMFTKSSKKKDIGSVCVGFAILMTGMTMMSGAVKPLADLPQFKEVLTILDNPIIAILVGAGITALIQSSAASLGILQSLAMTGSISFSMALPVIMGQNIGTCITALLSSIGTTKSAKRVTAVHIYFNVLGTVICLSGFYIANSIFHFTFTDQPISSFMIAVVHSAFNLITTFILLPFCNQLEKLAVITVRDKRLKPGKQDPHAVLLDERLLLSPSFAIAECRNATTKMADLVRDTILDAIGLLSHFDSATAEKIEKNEETIDQYEDKLGSYLVKISSKNLSTADSNDVSQLLHTIGDFERIGDHAVNLLRVAREIHDKDLKFSEKAQQELEVFTGAIIEILNITTDAFVENNLQLSYEVEPLEQVIDSLKVELKNRHIRRLQEGKCTIELGFVLSDILNNFERVSDHCSNIAVCLIQIKDSTMDTHGYLNEIKPAGAPRFTGYYNRFTSKYTLPESRHKKAPQEVPVKS
;
A
#
# COMPACT_ATOMS: atom_id res chain seq x y z
N MET A 1 -2.12 -1.10 -47.84
CA MET A 1 -2.81 -0.43 -46.73
C MET A 1 -2.97 1.03 -47.07
N ASP A 2 -4.20 1.53 -47.14
CA ASP A 2 -4.42 2.96 -47.23
C ASP A 2 -3.93 3.65 -45.92
N ILE A 3 -3.38 4.85 -46.04
CA ILE A 3 -2.88 5.61 -44.89
C ILE A 3 -3.96 5.81 -43.82
N PHE A 4 -5.22 5.90 -44.22
CA PHE A 4 -6.36 6.02 -43.30
C PHE A 4 -6.59 4.76 -42.47
N SER A 5 -6.36 3.56 -43.03
CA SER A 5 -6.43 2.28 -42.28
C SER A 5 -5.32 2.20 -41.24
N VAL A 6 -4.11 2.70 -41.56
CA VAL A 6 -3.00 2.76 -40.58
C VAL A 6 -3.35 3.71 -39.45
N ILE A 7 -3.85 4.91 -39.74
CA ILE A 7 -4.27 5.89 -38.73
C ILE A 7 -5.38 5.29 -37.86
N THR A 8 -6.36 4.62 -38.45
CA THR A 8 -7.47 3.99 -37.73
C THR A 8 -6.98 2.87 -36.84
N LEU A 9 -6.00 2.07 -37.26
CA LEU A 9 -5.39 1.02 -36.46
C LEU A 9 -4.70 1.60 -35.21
N PHE A 10 -3.84 2.60 -35.38
CA PHE A 10 -3.15 3.25 -34.27
C PHE A 10 -4.12 4.03 -33.37
N GLY A 11 -5.14 4.68 -33.93
CA GLY A 11 -6.22 5.30 -33.18
C GLY A 11 -7.01 4.30 -32.35
N GLY A 12 -7.37 3.15 -32.95
CA GLY A 12 -8.01 2.05 -32.23
C GLY A 12 -7.15 1.49 -31.11
N LEU A 13 -5.85 1.33 -31.34
CA LEU A 13 -4.90 0.90 -30.32
C LEU A 13 -4.80 1.92 -29.17
N ALA A 14 -4.77 3.22 -29.49
CA ALA A 14 -4.76 4.27 -28.48
C ALA A 14 -6.02 4.25 -27.60
N PHE A 15 -7.22 4.12 -28.21
CA PHE A 15 -8.47 3.95 -27.45
C PHE A 15 -8.46 2.68 -26.61
N PHE A 16 -7.99 1.57 -27.18
CA PHE A 16 -7.88 0.30 -26.46
C PHE A 16 -7.00 0.43 -25.21
N LEU A 17 -5.78 0.98 -25.36
CA LEU A 17 -4.83 1.17 -24.26
C LEU A 17 -5.38 2.15 -23.21
N TYR A 18 -6.00 3.24 -23.62
CA TYR A 18 -6.59 4.20 -22.70
C TYR A 18 -7.80 3.63 -21.95
N GLY A 19 -8.69 2.91 -22.65
CA GLY A 19 -9.83 2.23 -22.04
C GLY A 19 -9.39 1.19 -21.00
N MET A 20 -8.35 0.42 -21.34
CA MET A 20 -7.72 -0.55 -20.43
C MET A 20 -7.13 0.12 -19.19
N HIS A 21 -6.39 1.24 -19.38
CA HIS A 21 -5.82 2.01 -18.28
C HIS A 21 -6.91 2.59 -17.37
N LEU A 22 -7.95 3.18 -17.94
CA LEU A 22 -9.06 3.75 -17.16
C LEU A 22 -9.82 2.68 -16.38
N LEU A 23 -10.08 1.54 -17.00
CA LEU A 23 -10.74 0.40 -16.35
C LEU A 23 -9.90 -0.13 -15.21
N SER A 24 -8.63 -0.42 -15.45
CA SER A 24 -7.69 -0.97 -14.45
C SER A 24 -7.51 -0.02 -13.26
N SER A 25 -7.21 1.27 -13.51
CA SER A 25 -7.00 2.26 -12.46
C SER A 25 -8.25 2.49 -11.60
N SER A 26 -9.44 2.45 -12.20
CA SER A 26 -10.70 2.61 -11.48
C SER A 26 -11.04 1.38 -10.62
N LEU A 27 -10.77 0.18 -11.13
CA LEU A 27 -10.93 -1.07 -10.37
C LEU A 27 -9.94 -1.12 -9.18
N GLU A 28 -8.68 -0.72 -9.40
CA GLU A 28 -7.67 -0.63 -8.35
C GLU A 28 -8.10 0.30 -7.20
N LYS A 29 -8.62 1.50 -7.54
CA LYS A 29 -9.19 2.43 -6.54
C LYS A 29 -10.32 1.82 -5.74
N MET A 30 -11.18 1.02 -6.36
CA MET A 30 -12.32 0.39 -5.68
C MET A 30 -11.89 -0.69 -4.70
N VAL A 31 -10.80 -1.40 -4.97
CA VAL A 31 -10.27 -2.47 -4.12
C VAL A 31 -9.56 -1.90 -2.87
N GLY A 32 -8.83 -0.80 -3.03
CA GLY A 32 -8.22 -0.02 -1.95
C GLY A 32 -7.30 -0.81 -1.00
N GLY A 33 -7.01 -0.23 0.17
CA GLY A 33 -6.06 -0.76 1.16
C GLY A 33 -6.41 -2.09 1.85
N LYS A 34 -7.53 -2.74 1.49
CA LYS A 34 -7.86 -4.08 2.00
C LYS A 34 -6.91 -5.17 1.50
N LEU A 35 -6.25 -4.90 0.38
CA LEU A 35 -5.43 -5.85 -0.36
C LEU A 35 -4.20 -6.32 0.43
N GLU A 36 -3.52 -5.41 1.14
CA GLU A 36 -2.33 -5.72 1.92
C GLU A 36 -2.63 -6.66 3.09
N ARG A 37 -3.68 -6.35 3.86
CA ARG A 37 -4.08 -7.19 5.01
C ARG A 37 -4.39 -8.62 4.57
N ILE A 38 -5.02 -8.75 3.40
CA ILE A 38 -5.34 -10.05 2.80
C ILE A 38 -4.05 -10.75 2.34
N LEU A 39 -3.11 -10.04 1.70
CA LEU A 39 -1.83 -10.60 1.27
C LEU A 39 -1.04 -11.19 2.44
N ARG A 40 -0.87 -10.44 3.51
CA ARG A 40 -0.12 -10.91 4.70
C ARG A 40 -0.75 -12.15 5.33
N SER A 41 -2.10 -12.22 5.39
CA SER A 41 -2.78 -13.31 6.08
C SER A 41 -2.91 -14.61 5.26
N MET A 42 -2.90 -14.52 3.92
CA MET A 42 -3.22 -15.66 3.06
C MET A 42 -2.00 -16.32 2.37
N THR A 43 -0.80 -15.75 2.49
CA THR A 43 0.38 -16.27 1.77
C THR A 43 1.09 -17.43 2.46
N SER A 44 0.70 -17.81 3.66
CA SER A 44 1.26 -18.96 4.39
C SER A 44 0.99 -20.32 3.73
N ASN A 45 -0.07 -20.44 2.92
CA ASN A 45 -0.46 -21.66 2.20
C ASN A 45 -0.44 -21.38 0.69
N ARG A 46 0.28 -22.24 -0.08
CA ARG A 46 0.44 -22.09 -1.54
C ARG A 46 -0.87 -22.01 -2.31
N PHE A 47 -1.87 -22.80 -1.89
CA PHE A 47 -3.17 -22.79 -2.55
C PHE A 47 -3.95 -21.49 -2.24
N LYS A 48 -3.88 -21.02 -1.00
CA LYS A 48 -4.45 -19.71 -0.64
C LYS A 48 -3.73 -18.58 -1.36
N ALA A 49 -2.39 -18.64 -1.47
CA ALA A 49 -1.58 -17.68 -2.21
C ALA A 49 -1.95 -17.64 -3.71
N LEU A 50 -2.22 -18.80 -4.31
CA LEU A 50 -2.68 -18.92 -5.70
C LEU A 50 -4.05 -18.25 -5.88
N LEU A 51 -5.04 -18.59 -5.06
CA LEU A 51 -6.36 -17.97 -5.12
C LEU A 51 -6.29 -16.46 -4.89
N LEU A 52 -5.42 -16.03 -4.00
CA LEU A 52 -5.18 -14.63 -3.74
C LEU A 52 -4.59 -13.90 -4.95
N GLY A 53 -3.52 -14.44 -5.54
CA GLY A 53 -2.91 -13.88 -6.76
C GLY A 53 -3.91 -13.79 -7.91
N MET A 54 -4.73 -14.82 -8.10
CA MET A 54 -5.82 -14.83 -9.07
C MET A 54 -6.84 -13.72 -8.77
N GLY A 55 -7.34 -13.64 -7.54
CA GLY A 55 -8.35 -12.66 -7.14
C GLY A 55 -7.87 -11.22 -7.27
N ILE A 56 -6.62 -10.93 -6.84
CA ILE A 56 -6.03 -9.60 -6.96
C ILE A 56 -5.86 -9.21 -8.43
N THR A 57 -5.34 -10.12 -9.26
CA THR A 57 -5.12 -9.82 -10.69
C THR A 57 -6.44 -9.61 -11.42
N ILE A 58 -7.49 -10.35 -11.09
CA ILE A 58 -8.85 -10.12 -11.61
C ILE A 58 -9.34 -8.73 -11.19
N ALA A 59 -9.11 -8.34 -9.94
CA ALA A 59 -9.55 -7.06 -9.39
C ALA A 59 -8.79 -5.87 -9.99
N ILE A 60 -7.46 -5.98 -10.14
CA ILE A 60 -6.60 -4.91 -10.68
C ILE A 60 -6.54 -4.96 -12.21
N GLN A 61 -6.85 -6.09 -12.84
CA GLN A 61 -6.72 -6.33 -14.29
C GLN A 61 -5.27 -6.17 -14.81
N SER A 62 -4.27 -6.38 -13.94
CA SER A 62 -2.85 -6.24 -14.28
C SER A 62 -1.97 -7.22 -13.53
N SER A 63 -1.50 -8.27 -14.23
CA SER A 63 -0.50 -9.22 -13.69
C SER A 63 0.89 -8.60 -13.59
N SER A 64 1.20 -7.65 -14.47
CA SER A 64 2.47 -6.92 -14.43
C SER A 64 2.57 -6.08 -13.16
N ALA A 65 1.53 -5.29 -12.81
CA ALA A 65 1.48 -4.53 -11.58
C ALA A 65 1.60 -5.46 -10.35
N MET A 66 0.89 -6.61 -10.36
CA MET A 66 0.98 -7.60 -9.29
C MET A 66 2.41 -8.13 -9.12
N THR A 67 3.10 -8.48 -10.21
CA THR A 67 4.46 -9.03 -10.12
C THR A 67 5.47 -7.97 -9.68
N VAL A 68 5.36 -6.73 -10.18
CA VAL A 68 6.21 -5.61 -9.74
C VAL A 68 6.01 -5.32 -8.25
N MET A 69 4.78 -5.38 -7.77
CA MET A 69 4.46 -5.25 -6.36
C MET A 69 5.10 -6.36 -5.51
N LEU A 70 5.06 -7.63 -5.96
CA LEU A 70 5.75 -8.72 -5.27
C LEU A 70 7.26 -8.53 -5.22
N VAL A 71 7.87 -8.00 -6.31
CA VAL A 71 9.29 -7.61 -6.32
C VAL A 71 9.56 -6.56 -5.26
N GLY A 72 8.71 -5.54 -5.14
CA GLY A 72 8.79 -4.49 -4.11
C GLY A 72 8.65 -5.03 -2.69
N LEU A 73 7.63 -5.87 -2.43
CA LEU A 73 7.38 -6.48 -1.11
C LEU A 73 8.52 -7.39 -0.64
N VAL A 74 9.13 -8.15 -1.55
CA VAL A 74 10.31 -8.96 -1.22
C VAL A 74 11.55 -8.09 -1.07
N ASN A 75 11.68 -7.01 -1.84
CA ASN A 75 12.78 -6.07 -1.71
C ASN A 75 12.78 -5.34 -0.37
N SER A 76 11.60 -4.98 0.13
CA SER A 76 11.39 -4.36 1.45
C SER A 76 11.45 -5.36 2.60
N GLY A 77 11.58 -6.68 2.33
CA GLY A 77 11.63 -7.71 3.36
C GLY A 77 10.28 -8.06 4.00
N ILE A 78 9.16 -7.57 3.43
CA ILE A 78 7.79 -7.82 3.94
C ILE A 78 7.33 -9.23 3.60
N MET A 79 7.79 -9.78 2.46
CA MET A 79 7.45 -11.13 2.00
C MET A 79 8.71 -11.93 1.71
N GLU A 80 8.63 -13.23 1.94
CA GLU A 80 9.66 -14.17 1.55
C GLU A 80 9.41 -14.68 0.12
N LEU A 81 10.48 -15.10 -0.58
CA LEU A 81 10.42 -15.63 -1.95
C LEU A 81 9.39 -16.76 -2.08
N GLY A 82 9.41 -17.73 -1.17
CA GLY A 82 8.53 -18.90 -1.21
C GLY A 82 7.03 -18.52 -1.19
N GLN A 83 6.68 -17.44 -0.50
CA GLN A 83 5.31 -16.94 -0.42
C GLN A 83 4.81 -16.34 -1.75
N THR A 84 5.72 -15.80 -2.57
CA THR A 84 5.36 -15.15 -3.84
C THR A 84 5.02 -16.12 -4.96
N ILE A 85 5.53 -17.36 -4.91
CA ILE A 85 5.41 -18.32 -6.01
C ILE A 85 3.94 -18.65 -6.33
N GLY A 86 3.16 -18.96 -5.29
CA GLY A 86 1.72 -19.21 -5.45
C GLY A 86 0.97 -18.00 -6.00
N VAL A 87 1.33 -16.80 -5.54
CA VAL A 87 0.71 -15.55 -5.99
C VAL A 87 1.02 -15.30 -7.47
N ILE A 88 2.26 -15.52 -7.94
CA ILE A 88 2.66 -15.40 -9.35
C ILE A 88 1.85 -16.36 -10.22
N MET A 89 1.75 -17.63 -9.81
CA MET A 89 0.96 -18.63 -10.53
C MET A 89 -0.52 -18.23 -10.63
N GLY A 90 -1.10 -17.78 -9.52
CA GLY A 90 -2.47 -17.27 -9.47
C GLY A 90 -2.70 -16.04 -10.33
N SER A 91 -1.74 -15.12 -10.33
CA SER A 91 -1.78 -13.91 -11.16
C SER A 91 -1.84 -14.23 -12.66
N ASN A 92 -1.09 -15.22 -13.12
CA ASN A 92 -1.15 -15.67 -14.53
C ASN A 92 -2.55 -16.25 -14.87
N ILE A 93 -3.17 -17.01 -13.96
CA ILE A 93 -4.56 -17.47 -14.16
C ILE A 93 -5.52 -16.27 -14.17
N GLY A 94 -5.37 -15.31 -13.24
CA GLY A 94 -6.23 -14.12 -13.16
C GLY A 94 -6.23 -13.30 -14.45
N THR A 95 -5.10 -13.22 -15.15
CA THR A 95 -4.97 -12.51 -16.43
C THR A 95 -5.88 -13.09 -17.50
N THR A 96 -6.23 -14.37 -17.43
CA THR A 96 -7.11 -15.01 -18.43
C THR A 96 -8.52 -14.42 -18.45
N VAL A 97 -8.99 -13.85 -17.33
CA VAL A 97 -10.30 -13.17 -17.28
C VAL A 97 -10.34 -11.98 -18.25
N THR A 98 -9.23 -11.25 -18.40
CA THR A 98 -9.13 -10.19 -19.41
C THR A 98 -9.33 -10.74 -20.83
N ALA A 99 -8.74 -11.90 -21.13
CA ALA A 99 -8.93 -12.57 -22.42
C ALA A 99 -10.42 -12.88 -22.70
N TRP A 100 -11.16 -13.31 -21.68
CA TRP A 100 -12.59 -13.56 -21.77
C TRP A 100 -13.39 -12.27 -22.03
N ILE A 101 -13.06 -11.20 -21.32
CA ILE A 101 -13.70 -9.89 -21.54
C ILE A 101 -13.49 -9.44 -22.99
N LEU A 102 -12.26 -9.54 -23.50
CA LEU A 102 -11.92 -9.16 -24.87
C LEU A 102 -12.58 -10.06 -25.91
N SER A 103 -12.77 -11.36 -25.60
CA SER A 103 -13.38 -12.33 -26.52
C SER A 103 -14.85 -12.03 -26.85
N LEU A 104 -15.51 -11.21 -26.03
CA LEU A 104 -16.89 -10.76 -26.29
C LEU A 104 -17.00 -10.01 -27.62
N SER A 105 -15.93 -9.34 -28.09
CA SER A 105 -15.91 -8.64 -29.37
C SER A 105 -16.04 -9.57 -30.58
N GLY A 106 -15.70 -10.86 -30.42
CA GLY A 106 -15.78 -11.87 -31.49
C GLY A 106 -17.13 -12.58 -31.61
N ILE A 107 -18.15 -12.16 -30.89
CA ILE A 107 -19.48 -12.80 -30.94
C ILE A 107 -20.14 -12.52 -32.28
N THR A 108 -20.40 -13.59 -33.07
CA THR A 108 -21.14 -13.55 -34.33
C THR A 108 -22.40 -14.38 -34.19
N SER A 109 -23.58 -13.80 -34.41
CA SER A 109 -24.86 -14.53 -34.39
C SER A 109 -25.93 -13.70 -35.08
N ASP A 110 -26.86 -14.37 -35.77
CA ASP A 110 -28.02 -13.75 -36.39
C ASP A 110 -29.20 -13.56 -35.42
N ASN A 111 -29.11 -14.11 -34.23
CA ASN A 111 -30.14 -13.96 -33.20
C ASN A 111 -30.06 -12.57 -32.57
N VAL A 112 -31.21 -11.85 -32.56
CA VAL A 112 -31.32 -10.47 -32.05
C VAL A 112 -30.87 -10.37 -30.57
N PHE A 113 -31.18 -11.36 -29.73
CA PHE A 113 -30.77 -11.36 -28.33
C PHE A 113 -29.24 -11.49 -28.19
N VAL A 114 -28.60 -12.29 -29.05
CA VAL A 114 -27.13 -12.44 -29.05
C VAL A 114 -26.48 -11.20 -29.66
N GLN A 115 -27.11 -10.56 -30.64
CA GLN A 115 -26.64 -9.29 -31.19
C GLN A 115 -26.65 -8.17 -30.15
N LEU A 116 -27.63 -8.13 -29.24
CA LEU A 116 -27.66 -7.19 -28.13
C LEU A 116 -26.51 -7.41 -27.12
N LEU A 117 -25.97 -8.64 -27.04
CA LEU A 117 -24.80 -8.95 -26.19
C LEU A 117 -23.46 -8.64 -26.88
N LYS A 118 -23.46 -8.22 -28.16
CA LYS A 118 -22.24 -7.77 -28.81
C LYS A 118 -21.76 -6.45 -28.17
N PRO A 119 -20.47 -6.30 -27.89
CA PRO A 119 -19.92 -5.06 -27.35
C PRO A 119 -20.27 -3.81 -28.17
N GLU A 120 -20.36 -3.94 -29.49
CA GLU A 120 -20.76 -2.85 -30.39
C GLU A 120 -22.16 -2.33 -30.07
N SER A 121 -23.08 -3.20 -29.60
CA SER A 121 -24.46 -2.85 -29.29
C SER A 121 -24.64 -2.33 -27.88
N PHE A 122 -24.01 -2.96 -26.89
CA PHE A 122 -24.25 -2.58 -25.49
C PHE A 122 -23.21 -1.61 -24.90
N SER A 123 -21.98 -1.53 -25.45
CA SER A 123 -20.97 -0.63 -24.92
C SER A 123 -21.35 0.85 -24.93
N PRO A 124 -22.11 1.38 -25.94
CA PRO A 124 -22.61 2.74 -25.86
C PRO A 124 -23.59 2.97 -24.70
N ILE A 125 -24.42 1.97 -24.39
CA ILE A 125 -25.36 2.04 -23.25
C ILE A 125 -24.56 2.04 -21.93
N VAL A 126 -23.56 1.18 -21.83
CA VAL A 126 -22.65 1.13 -20.67
C VAL A 126 -21.91 2.46 -20.51
N ALA A 127 -21.43 3.07 -21.62
CA ALA A 127 -20.81 4.38 -21.60
C ALA A 127 -21.77 5.46 -21.08
N LEU A 128 -23.01 5.48 -21.55
CA LEU A 128 -24.02 6.43 -21.11
C LEU A 128 -24.29 6.29 -19.60
N ILE A 129 -24.49 5.07 -19.11
CA ILE A 129 -24.65 4.80 -17.68
C ILE A 129 -23.40 5.29 -16.91
N GLY A 130 -22.21 5.00 -17.44
CA GLY A 130 -20.94 5.42 -16.84
C GLY A 130 -20.84 6.95 -16.70
N ILE A 131 -21.14 7.69 -17.76
CA ILE A 131 -21.15 9.17 -17.75
C ILE A 131 -22.18 9.72 -16.78
N ILE A 132 -23.38 9.15 -16.73
CA ILE A 132 -24.42 9.56 -15.77
C ILE A 132 -23.91 9.37 -14.34
N LEU A 133 -23.27 8.24 -14.04
CA LEU A 133 -22.70 7.98 -12.72
C LEU A 133 -21.56 8.96 -12.37
N ILE A 134 -20.71 9.33 -13.33
CA ILE A 134 -19.61 10.27 -13.10
C ILE A 134 -20.13 11.69 -12.86
N MET A 135 -21.09 12.15 -13.68
CA MET A 135 -21.51 13.55 -13.68
C MET A 135 -22.57 13.87 -12.63
N PHE A 136 -23.50 12.96 -12.37
CA PHE A 136 -24.67 13.24 -11.54
C PHE A 136 -24.63 12.64 -10.14
N THR A 137 -23.57 11.89 -9.76
CA THR A 137 -23.47 11.35 -8.40
C THR A 137 -22.40 12.07 -7.57
N LYS A 138 -22.65 12.20 -6.26
CA LYS A 138 -21.68 12.75 -5.32
C LYS A 138 -20.78 11.67 -4.70
N SER A 139 -21.17 10.41 -4.78
CA SER A 139 -20.44 9.27 -4.18
C SER A 139 -19.21 8.90 -5.01
N SER A 140 -18.02 8.93 -4.40
CA SER A 140 -16.75 8.51 -5.03
C SER A 140 -16.85 7.09 -5.62
N LYS A 141 -17.39 6.12 -4.86
CA LYS A 141 -17.56 4.75 -5.34
C LYS A 141 -18.42 4.63 -6.60
N LYS A 142 -19.50 5.42 -6.70
CA LYS A 142 -20.35 5.43 -7.90
C LYS A 142 -19.63 6.07 -9.08
N LYS A 143 -18.80 7.09 -8.86
CA LYS A 143 -17.95 7.69 -9.90
C LYS A 143 -16.91 6.69 -10.41
N ASP A 144 -16.29 5.91 -9.52
CA ASP A 144 -15.31 4.88 -9.90
C ASP A 144 -15.99 3.77 -10.73
N ILE A 145 -17.20 3.32 -10.35
CA ILE A 145 -18.01 2.39 -11.16
C ILE A 145 -18.32 3.01 -12.53
N GLY A 146 -18.68 4.28 -12.57
CA GLY A 146 -18.89 5.03 -13.82
C GLY A 146 -17.64 5.02 -14.70
N SER A 147 -16.47 5.25 -14.13
CA SER A 147 -15.19 5.21 -14.85
C SER A 147 -14.86 3.82 -15.38
N VAL A 148 -15.17 2.75 -14.63
CA VAL A 148 -15.07 1.36 -15.11
C VAL A 148 -15.95 1.14 -16.34
N CYS A 149 -17.20 1.60 -16.29
CA CYS A 149 -18.14 1.49 -17.43
C CYS A 149 -17.63 2.24 -18.67
N VAL A 150 -17.16 3.47 -18.50
CA VAL A 150 -16.60 4.28 -19.60
C VAL A 150 -15.32 3.64 -20.15
N GLY A 151 -14.41 3.19 -19.26
CA GLY A 151 -13.18 2.50 -19.64
C GLY A 151 -13.45 1.25 -20.46
N PHE A 152 -14.43 0.43 -20.05
CA PHE A 152 -14.87 -0.74 -20.79
C PHE A 152 -15.39 -0.37 -22.18
N ALA A 153 -16.22 0.66 -22.29
CA ALA A 153 -16.79 1.08 -23.57
C ALA A 153 -15.71 1.62 -24.54
N ILE A 154 -14.76 2.43 -24.04
CA ILE A 154 -13.63 2.94 -24.82
C ILE A 154 -12.74 1.78 -25.30
N LEU A 155 -12.48 0.80 -24.43
CA LEU A 155 -11.70 -0.41 -24.74
C LEU A 155 -12.35 -1.19 -25.89
N MET A 156 -13.65 -1.44 -25.80
CA MET A 156 -14.39 -2.19 -26.82
C MET A 156 -14.45 -1.41 -28.15
N THR A 157 -14.62 -0.09 -28.11
CA THR A 157 -14.56 0.77 -29.29
C THR A 157 -13.19 0.68 -29.95
N GLY A 158 -12.11 0.75 -29.17
CA GLY A 158 -10.74 0.58 -29.70
C GLY A 158 -10.54 -0.76 -30.38
N MET A 159 -11.07 -1.83 -29.79
CA MET A 159 -11.00 -3.18 -30.37
C MET A 159 -11.75 -3.28 -31.71
N THR A 160 -12.95 -2.74 -31.80
CA THR A 160 -13.74 -2.68 -33.04
C THR A 160 -13.02 -1.88 -34.12
N MET A 161 -12.42 -0.74 -33.77
CA MET A 161 -11.63 0.09 -34.69
C MET A 161 -10.41 -0.67 -35.22
N MET A 162 -9.65 -1.36 -34.34
CA MET A 162 -8.50 -2.18 -34.76
C MET A 162 -8.93 -3.29 -35.71
N SER A 163 -9.95 -4.05 -35.34
CA SER A 163 -10.49 -5.14 -36.18
C SER A 163 -10.96 -4.64 -37.55
N GLY A 164 -11.69 -3.53 -37.57
CA GLY A 164 -12.15 -2.89 -38.84
C GLY A 164 -10.98 -2.43 -39.70
N ALA A 165 -9.93 -1.88 -39.12
CA ALA A 165 -8.75 -1.41 -39.85
C ALA A 165 -7.93 -2.55 -40.47
N VAL A 166 -7.88 -3.72 -39.79
CA VAL A 166 -7.10 -4.89 -40.22
C VAL A 166 -7.89 -5.78 -41.20
N LYS A 167 -9.21 -5.80 -41.12
CA LYS A 167 -10.06 -6.64 -41.98
C LYS A 167 -9.74 -6.57 -43.48
N PRO A 168 -9.50 -5.40 -44.09
CA PRO A 168 -9.15 -5.30 -45.53
C PRO A 168 -7.77 -5.93 -45.85
N LEU A 169 -6.89 -6.11 -44.83
CA LEU A 169 -5.57 -6.71 -45.03
C LEU A 169 -5.67 -8.22 -45.25
N ALA A 170 -6.71 -8.86 -44.70
CA ALA A 170 -6.90 -10.32 -44.83
C ALA A 170 -6.96 -10.79 -46.27
N ASP A 171 -7.36 -9.94 -47.20
CA ASP A 171 -7.49 -10.23 -48.63
C ASP A 171 -6.18 -10.00 -49.39
N LEU A 172 -5.16 -9.37 -48.81
CA LEU A 172 -3.90 -9.07 -49.46
C LEU A 172 -2.94 -10.29 -49.44
N PRO A 173 -2.45 -10.75 -50.60
CA PRO A 173 -1.53 -11.86 -50.66
C PRO A 173 -0.23 -11.65 -49.84
N GLN A 174 0.30 -10.40 -49.88
CA GLN A 174 1.51 -10.04 -49.10
C GLN A 174 1.30 -10.12 -47.59
N PHE A 175 0.09 -9.82 -47.11
CA PHE A 175 -0.22 -9.95 -45.68
C PHE A 175 -0.28 -11.42 -45.25
N LYS A 176 -0.89 -12.27 -46.09
CA LYS A 176 -0.90 -13.72 -45.85
C LYS A 176 0.50 -14.31 -45.85
N GLU A 177 1.35 -13.87 -46.78
CA GLU A 177 2.76 -14.31 -46.84
C GLU A 177 3.54 -13.91 -45.58
N VAL A 178 3.34 -12.69 -45.07
CA VAL A 178 3.96 -12.27 -43.81
C VAL A 178 3.46 -13.10 -42.62
N LEU A 179 2.19 -13.50 -42.59
CA LEU A 179 1.64 -14.33 -41.52
C LEU A 179 2.21 -15.76 -41.54
N THR A 180 2.65 -16.29 -42.70
CA THR A 180 3.27 -17.64 -42.79
C THR A 180 4.57 -17.71 -41.98
N ILE A 181 5.20 -16.59 -41.63
CA ILE A 181 6.35 -16.55 -40.73
C ILE A 181 5.97 -17.14 -39.37
N LEU A 182 4.70 -17.00 -38.97
CA LEU A 182 4.16 -17.52 -37.71
C LEU A 182 3.90 -19.05 -37.73
N ASP A 183 4.04 -19.70 -38.89
CA ASP A 183 3.98 -21.16 -38.96
C ASP A 183 5.16 -21.81 -38.25
N ASN A 184 6.28 -21.09 -38.12
CA ASN A 184 7.38 -21.52 -37.29
C ASN A 184 7.10 -21.21 -35.81
N PRO A 185 6.94 -22.24 -34.95
CA PRO A 185 6.56 -22.01 -33.52
C PRO A 185 7.55 -21.16 -32.76
N ILE A 186 8.84 -21.26 -33.05
CA ILE A 186 9.89 -20.50 -32.37
C ILE A 186 9.75 -19.00 -32.72
N ILE A 187 9.54 -18.70 -34.02
CA ILE A 187 9.33 -17.32 -34.47
C ILE A 187 8.04 -16.77 -33.90
N ALA A 188 6.98 -17.56 -33.89
CA ALA A 188 5.69 -17.15 -33.31
C ALA A 188 5.80 -16.83 -31.81
N ILE A 189 6.55 -17.62 -31.04
CA ILE A 189 6.86 -17.32 -29.63
C ILE A 189 7.63 -16.01 -29.52
N LEU A 190 8.66 -15.81 -30.33
CA LEU A 190 9.48 -14.59 -30.28
C LEU A 190 8.67 -13.34 -30.66
N VAL A 191 7.80 -13.45 -31.66
CA VAL A 191 6.89 -12.36 -32.05
C VAL A 191 5.92 -12.04 -30.92
N GLY A 192 5.26 -13.04 -30.33
CA GLY A 192 4.37 -12.85 -29.20
C GLY A 192 5.08 -12.22 -27.99
N ALA A 193 6.27 -12.74 -27.65
CA ALA A 193 7.09 -12.20 -26.57
C ALA A 193 7.57 -10.78 -26.87
N GLY A 194 8.03 -10.50 -28.08
CA GLY A 194 8.52 -9.19 -28.51
C GLY A 194 7.43 -8.11 -28.47
N ILE A 195 6.25 -8.40 -29.01
CA ILE A 195 5.11 -7.47 -28.99
C ILE A 195 4.71 -7.16 -27.54
N THR A 196 4.59 -8.19 -26.69
CA THR A 196 4.22 -8.00 -25.30
C THR A 196 5.30 -7.23 -24.52
N ALA A 197 6.57 -7.52 -24.76
CA ALA A 197 7.69 -6.82 -24.14
C ALA A 197 7.75 -5.33 -24.54
N LEU A 198 7.45 -5.01 -25.79
CA LEU A 198 7.42 -3.63 -26.29
C LEU A 198 6.23 -2.84 -25.69
N ILE A 199 5.04 -3.43 -25.71
CA ILE A 199 3.82 -2.79 -25.18
C ILE A 199 3.77 -2.83 -23.66
N GLN A 200 4.50 -3.77 -23.03
CA GLN A 200 4.49 -4.03 -21.57
C GLN A 200 3.10 -4.39 -21.02
N SER A 201 2.21 -4.88 -21.87
CA SER A 201 0.85 -5.29 -21.53
C SER A 201 0.45 -6.55 -22.31
N SER A 202 0.32 -7.66 -21.61
CA SER A 202 -0.15 -8.93 -22.18
C SER A 202 -1.60 -8.84 -22.66
N ALA A 203 -2.44 -8.08 -21.94
CA ALA A 203 -3.81 -7.84 -22.33
C ALA A 203 -3.91 -7.07 -23.66
N ALA A 204 -3.07 -6.05 -23.86
CA ALA A 204 -3.02 -5.30 -25.11
C ALA A 204 -2.50 -6.18 -26.27
N SER A 205 -1.45 -6.95 -26.04
CA SER A 205 -0.92 -7.89 -27.03
C SER A 205 -1.96 -8.95 -27.42
N LEU A 206 -2.70 -9.46 -26.44
CA LEU A 206 -3.78 -10.42 -26.68
C LEU A 206 -4.95 -9.79 -27.46
N GLY A 207 -5.31 -8.55 -27.15
CA GLY A 207 -6.33 -7.78 -27.88
C GLY A 207 -5.95 -7.61 -29.36
N ILE A 208 -4.68 -7.32 -29.66
CA ILE A 208 -4.18 -7.26 -31.04
C ILE A 208 -4.34 -8.63 -31.71
N LEU A 209 -3.95 -9.73 -31.05
CA LEU A 209 -4.09 -11.08 -31.61
C LEU A 209 -5.55 -11.43 -31.84
N GLN A 210 -6.45 -11.09 -30.92
CA GLN A 210 -7.90 -11.33 -31.09
C GLN A 210 -8.48 -10.48 -32.22
N SER A 211 -8.05 -9.24 -32.38
CA SER A 211 -8.47 -8.40 -33.50
C SER A 211 -8.00 -8.96 -34.86
N LEU A 212 -6.79 -9.49 -34.92
CA LEU A 212 -6.27 -10.21 -36.09
C LEU A 212 -7.04 -11.51 -36.35
N ALA A 213 -7.36 -12.27 -35.33
CA ALA A 213 -8.14 -13.51 -35.46
C ALA A 213 -9.55 -13.26 -36.03
N MET A 214 -10.17 -12.11 -35.76
CA MET A 214 -11.47 -11.73 -36.33
C MET A 214 -11.44 -11.55 -37.86
N THR A 215 -10.25 -11.42 -38.46
CA THR A 215 -10.09 -11.41 -39.93
C THR A 215 -10.19 -12.80 -40.57
N GLY A 216 -10.14 -13.86 -39.76
CA GLY A 216 -10.08 -15.25 -40.24
C GLY A 216 -8.72 -15.68 -40.81
N SER A 217 -7.69 -14.83 -40.72
CA SER A 217 -6.38 -15.09 -41.32
C SER A 217 -5.39 -15.80 -40.38
N ILE A 218 -5.71 -15.93 -39.11
CA ILE A 218 -4.86 -16.58 -38.11
C ILE A 218 -5.39 -18.00 -37.85
N SER A 219 -4.55 -18.99 -38.09
CA SER A 219 -4.87 -20.38 -37.75
C SER A 219 -4.60 -20.69 -36.27
N PHE A 220 -5.16 -21.82 -35.80
CA PHE A 220 -4.93 -22.30 -34.44
C PHE A 220 -3.44 -22.62 -34.20
N SER A 221 -2.75 -23.21 -35.19
CA SER A 221 -1.32 -23.52 -35.13
C SER A 221 -0.43 -22.30 -34.98
N MET A 222 -0.80 -21.16 -35.59
CA MET A 222 -0.08 -19.88 -35.45
C MET A 222 -0.37 -19.21 -34.10
N ALA A 223 -1.64 -19.19 -33.65
CA ALA A 223 -2.05 -18.47 -32.44
C ALA A 223 -1.50 -19.10 -31.17
N LEU A 224 -1.47 -20.43 -31.08
CA LEU A 224 -1.04 -21.17 -29.89
C LEU A 224 0.36 -20.74 -29.41
N PRO A 225 1.43 -20.79 -30.23
CA PRO A 225 2.76 -20.39 -29.79
C PRO A 225 2.87 -18.87 -29.59
N VAL A 226 2.10 -18.04 -30.30
CA VAL A 226 2.05 -16.60 -30.08
C VAL A 226 1.51 -16.29 -28.66
N ILE A 227 0.41 -16.94 -28.24
CA ILE A 227 -0.17 -16.78 -26.89
C ILE A 227 0.85 -17.16 -25.81
N MET A 228 1.58 -18.26 -25.99
CA MET A 228 2.62 -18.69 -25.06
C MET A 228 3.78 -17.69 -25.01
N GLY A 229 4.18 -17.16 -26.18
CA GLY A 229 5.17 -16.09 -26.27
C GLY A 229 4.73 -14.81 -25.55
N GLN A 230 3.46 -14.42 -25.66
CA GLN A 230 2.91 -13.26 -24.96
C GLN A 230 3.05 -13.39 -23.44
N ASN A 231 2.84 -14.59 -22.88
CA ASN A 231 3.06 -14.83 -21.45
C ASN A 231 4.54 -14.71 -21.05
N ILE A 232 5.49 -15.17 -21.90
CA ILE A 232 6.92 -14.94 -21.67
C ILE A 232 7.25 -13.45 -21.72
N GLY A 233 6.70 -12.72 -22.70
CA GLY A 233 6.90 -11.26 -22.85
C GLY A 233 6.45 -10.45 -21.64
N THR A 234 5.43 -10.92 -20.92
CA THR A 234 4.97 -10.28 -19.67
C THR A 234 6.07 -10.21 -18.59
N CYS A 235 7.04 -11.14 -18.63
CA CYS A 235 8.13 -11.16 -17.64
C CYS A 235 9.08 -9.96 -17.76
N ILE A 236 9.07 -9.21 -18.88
CA ILE A 236 9.97 -8.07 -19.09
C ILE A 236 9.71 -6.94 -18.05
N THR A 237 8.45 -6.72 -17.68
CA THR A 237 8.09 -5.70 -16.67
C THR A 237 8.68 -6.04 -15.31
N ALA A 238 8.59 -7.30 -14.90
CA ALA A 238 9.21 -7.78 -13.67
C ALA A 238 10.76 -7.72 -13.76
N LEU A 239 11.33 -8.03 -14.91
CA LEU A 239 12.77 -7.96 -15.13
C LEU A 239 13.29 -6.52 -14.99
N LEU A 240 12.65 -5.58 -15.66
CA LEU A 240 12.99 -4.16 -15.57
C LEU A 240 12.83 -3.63 -14.14
N SER A 241 11.76 -4.00 -13.46
CA SER A 241 11.52 -3.59 -12.08
C SER A 241 12.53 -4.20 -11.08
N SER A 242 13.15 -5.32 -11.43
CA SER A 242 14.15 -5.96 -10.55
C SER A 242 15.55 -5.34 -10.63
N ILE A 243 15.78 -4.41 -11.56
CA ILE A 243 17.06 -3.70 -11.68
C ILE A 243 17.29 -2.85 -10.44
N GLY A 244 18.47 -2.96 -9.83
CA GLY A 244 18.82 -2.22 -8.60
C GLY A 244 18.26 -2.81 -7.30
N THR A 245 17.49 -3.92 -7.34
CA THR A 245 16.92 -4.55 -6.14
C THR A 245 17.86 -5.55 -5.47
N THR A 246 17.44 -6.02 -4.28
CA THR A 246 18.04 -7.13 -3.56
C THR A 246 18.00 -8.43 -4.38
N LYS A 247 18.83 -9.38 -4.03
CA LYS A 247 18.85 -10.68 -4.71
C LYS A 247 17.57 -11.48 -4.52
N SER A 248 16.95 -11.37 -3.36
CA SER A 248 15.66 -12.00 -3.09
C SER A 248 14.57 -11.48 -4.03
N ALA A 249 14.53 -10.16 -4.27
CA ALA A 249 13.61 -9.55 -5.22
C ALA A 249 13.90 -9.98 -6.68
N LYS A 250 15.17 -10.09 -7.09
CA LYS A 250 15.55 -10.64 -8.42
C LYS A 250 15.14 -12.10 -8.60
N ARG A 251 15.13 -12.88 -7.51
CA ARG A 251 14.66 -14.27 -7.52
C ARG A 251 13.15 -14.38 -7.81
N VAL A 252 12.35 -13.39 -7.36
CA VAL A 252 10.91 -13.30 -7.70
C VAL A 252 10.73 -13.23 -9.23
N THR A 253 11.49 -12.36 -9.87
CA THR A 253 11.50 -12.23 -11.34
C THR A 253 11.95 -13.51 -12.03
N ALA A 254 13.01 -14.17 -11.51
CA ALA A 254 13.49 -15.44 -12.06
C ALA A 254 12.41 -16.53 -11.98
N VAL A 255 11.68 -16.62 -10.87
CA VAL A 255 10.54 -17.55 -10.73
C VAL A 255 9.46 -17.28 -11.77
N HIS A 256 9.11 -16.01 -12.00
CA HIS A 256 8.12 -15.64 -13.01
C HIS A 256 8.55 -16.04 -14.43
N ILE A 257 9.83 -15.81 -14.77
CA ILE A 257 10.41 -16.25 -16.06
C ILE A 257 10.36 -17.77 -16.17
N TYR A 258 10.81 -18.50 -15.15
CA TYR A 258 10.81 -19.97 -15.18
C TYR A 258 9.42 -20.56 -15.31
N PHE A 259 8.44 -20.00 -14.61
CA PHE A 259 7.06 -20.44 -14.73
C PHE A 259 6.57 -20.36 -16.18
N ASN A 260 6.75 -19.21 -16.83
CA ASN A 260 6.26 -19.00 -18.19
C ASN A 260 7.07 -19.77 -19.23
N VAL A 261 8.41 -19.82 -19.10
CA VAL A 261 9.28 -20.55 -20.05
C VAL A 261 9.07 -22.07 -19.94
N LEU A 262 9.11 -22.63 -18.73
CA LEU A 262 8.88 -24.06 -18.51
C LEU A 262 7.46 -24.46 -18.94
N GLY A 263 6.45 -23.63 -18.58
CA GLY A 263 5.08 -23.83 -19.01
C GLY A 263 4.95 -23.88 -20.53
N THR A 264 5.59 -22.95 -21.24
CA THR A 264 5.63 -22.93 -22.71
C THR A 264 6.26 -24.18 -23.27
N VAL A 265 7.43 -24.57 -22.77
CA VAL A 265 8.12 -25.79 -23.24
C VAL A 265 7.26 -27.04 -23.02
N ILE A 266 6.69 -27.20 -21.83
CA ILE A 266 5.86 -28.37 -21.48
C ILE A 266 4.58 -28.42 -22.33
N CYS A 267 3.82 -27.33 -22.37
CA CYS A 267 2.53 -27.31 -23.07
C CYS A 267 2.70 -27.40 -24.59
N LEU A 268 3.68 -26.68 -25.15
CA LEU A 268 3.93 -26.72 -26.60
C LEU A 268 4.43 -28.09 -27.04
N SER A 269 5.40 -28.66 -26.33
CA SER A 269 5.91 -30.02 -26.63
C SER A 269 4.79 -31.06 -26.48
N GLY A 270 3.99 -30.97 -25.41
CA GLY A 270 2.84 -31.84 -25.20
C GLY A 270 1.81 -31.72 -26.33
N PHE A 271 1.51 -30.49 -26.75
CA PHE A 271 0.58 -30.25 -27.86
C PHE A 271 1.10 -30.86 -29.20
N TYR A 272 2.37 -30.63 -29.58
CA TYR A 272 2.91 -31.18 -30.82
C TYR A 272 3.05 -32.69 -30.78
N ILE A 273 3.40 -33.29 -29.64
CA ILE A 273 3.41 -34.75 -29.46
C ILE A 273 1.99 -35.29 -29.64
N ALA A 274 1.01 -34.69 -28.98
CA ALA A 274 -0.38 -35.12 -29.12
C ALA A 274 -0.89 -34.95 -30.56
N ASN A 275 -0.56 -33.83 -31.22
CA ASN A 275 -0.94 -33.60 -32.61
C ASN A 275 -0.28 -34.61 -33.57
N SER A 276 0.95 -35.03 -33.34
CA SER A 276 1.61 -36.07 -34.15
C SER A 276 0.96 -37.46 -34.01
N ILE A 277 0.31 -37.73 -32.88
CA ILE A 277 -0.40 -39.00 -32.61
C ILE A 277 -1.84 -38.96 -33.11
N PHE A 278 -2.56 -37.87 -32.78
CA PHE A 278 -4.02 -37.76 -33.00
C PHE A 278 -4.39 -37.02 -34.29
N HIS A 279 -3.46 -36.35 -34.96
CA HIS A 279 -3.63 -35.57 -36.19
C HIS A 279 -4.84 -34.63 -36.11
N PHE A 280 -4.78 -33.64 -35.20
CA PHE A 280 -5.88 -32.72 -34.94
C PHE A 280 -6.22 -31.90 -36.20
N THR A 281 -7.42 -32.03 -36.72
CA THR A 281 -7.90 -31.34 -37.94
C THR A 281 -8.21 -29.86 -37.72
N PHE A 282 -8.31 -29.39 -36.50
CA PHE A 282 -8.58 -27.98 -36.18
C PHE A 282 -7.35 -27.08 -36.25
N THR A 283 -6.13 -27.64 -36.31
CA THR A 283 -4.88 -26.86 -36.27
C THR A 283 -4.76 -25.85 -37.38
N ASP A 284 -5.26 -26.19 -38.58
CA ASP A 284 -5.19 -25.35 -39.77
C ASP A 284 -6.44 -24.46 -39.96
N GLN A 285 -7.42 -24.61 -39.06
CA GLN A 285 -8.64 -23.80 -39.12
C GLN A 285 -8.40 -22.40 -38.48
N PRO A 286 -9.12 -21.37 -38.97
CA PRO A 286 -9.08 -20.06 -38.36
C PRO A 286 -9.51 -20.12 -36.88
N ILE A 287 -8.71 -19.49 -36.01
CA ILE A 287 -9.03 -19.41 -34.59
C ILE A 287 -9.98 -18.24 -34.31
N SER A 288 -10.97 -18.45 -33.45
CA SER A 288 -11.86 -17.36 -33.00
C SER A 288 -11.30 -16.66 -31.74
N SER A 289 -11.75 -15.43 -31.49
CA SER A 289 -11.40 -14.68 -30.26
C SER A 289 -11.78 -15.45 -29.00
N PHE A 290 -12.90 -16.20 -29.02
CA PHE A 290 -13.31 -17.10 -27.94
C PHE A 290 -12.28 -18.22 -27.72
N MET A 291 -11.84 -18.89 -28.80
CA MET A 291 -10.86 -19.98 -28.68
C MET A 291 -9.48 -19.48 -28.24
N ILE A 292 -9.11 -18.24 -28.55
CA ILE A 292 -7.91 -17.61 -27.98
C ILE A 292 -8.02 -17.50 -26.46
N ALA A 293 -9.16 -17.09 -25.94
CA ALA A 293 -9.39 -17.02 -24.48
C ALA A 293 -9.35 -18.42 -23.83
N VAL A 294 -9.92 -19.44 -24.50
CA VAL A 294 -9.87 -20.84 -24.06
C VAL A 294 -8.43 -21.35 -24.01
N VAL A 295 -7.66 -21.16 -25.10
CA VAL A 295 -6.24 -21.57 -25.17
C VAL A 295 -5.41 -20.88 -24.11
N HIS A 296 -5.57 -19.56 -23.92
CA HIS A 296 -4.87 -18.78 -22.91
C HIS A 296 -5.19 -19.29 -21.50
N SER A 297 -6.48 -19.60 -21.21
CA SER A 297 -6.88 -20.16 -19.92
C SER A 297 -6.35 -21.58 -19.72
N ALA A 298 -6.47 -22.44 -20.73
CA ALA A 298 -5.98 -23.81 -20.66
C ALA A 298 -4.46 -23.84 -20.41
N PHE A 299 -3.69 -23.02 -21.12
CA PHE A 299 -2.24 -22.91 -20.93
C PHE A 299 -1.89 -22.53 -19.48
N ASN A 300 -2.49 -21.46 -18.94
CA ASN A 300 -2.17 -21.00 -17.59
C ASN A 300 -2.63 -22.00 -16.51
N LEU A 301 -3.80 -22.63 -16.67
CA LEU A 301 -4.30 -23.64 -15.75
C LEU A 301 -3.44 -24.92 -15.78
N ILE A 302 -3.13 -25.45 -16.95
CA ILE A 302 -2.30 -26.66 -17.11
C ILE A 302 -0.91 -26.42 -16.55
N THR A 303 -0.27 -25.29 -16.92
CA THR A 303 1.05 -24.90 -16.41
C THR A 303 1.05 -24.81 -14.89
N THR A 304 0.04 -24.15 -14.32
CA THR A 304 -0.09 -24.03 -12.86
C THR A 304 -0.30 -25.38 -12.20
N PHE A 305 -1.18 -26.22 -12.73
CA PHE A 305 -1.45 -27.55 -12.18
C PHE A 305 -0.20 -28.43 -12.18
N ILE A 306 0.59 -28.40 -13.26
CA ILE A 306 1.83 -29.16 -13.38
C ILE A 306 2.93 -28.60 -12.47
N LEU A 307 3.12 -27.27 -12.39
CA LEU A 307 4.23 -26.65 -11.68
C LEU A 307 3.96 -26.37 -10.19
N LEU A 308 2.70 -26.33 -9.75
CA LEU A 308 2.34 -26.06 -8.34
C LEU A 308 2.99 -27.03 -7.33
N PRO A 309 3.06 -28.36 -7.59
CA PRO A 309 3.79 -29.29 -6.72
C PRO A 309 5.30 -28.98 -6.65
N PHE A 310 5.86 -28.36 -7.69
CA PHE A 310 7.29 -28.09 -7.87
C PHE A 310 7.72 -26.68 -7.41
N CYS A 311 6.91 -25.99 -6.60
CA CYS A 311 7.26 -24.63 -6.09
C CYS A 311 8.65 -24.58 -5.43
N ASN A 312 9.00 -25.59 -4.60
CA ASN A 312 10.33 -25.65 -3.95
C ASN A 312 11.47 -25.78 -4.96
N GLN A 313 11.24 -26.51 -6.07
CA GLN A 313 12.23 -26.67 -7.13
C GLN A 313 12.41 -25.38 -7.92
N LEU A 314 11.32 -24.64 -8.19
CA LEU A 314 11.36 -23.31 -8.82
C LEU A 314 12.12 -22.32 -7.94
N GLU A 315 11.86 -22.34 -6.64
CA GLU A 315 12.60 -21.52 -5.67
C GLU A 315 14.10 -21.84 -5.68
N LYS A 316 14.46 -23.13 -5.59
CA LYS A 316 15.86 -23.56 -5.65
C LYS A 316 16.52 -23.15 -6.97
N LEU A 317 15.82 -23.27 -8.09
CA LEU A 317 16.32 -22.86 -9.39
C LEU A 317 16.61 -21.36 -9.43
N ALA A 318 15.71 -20.53 -8.89
CA ALA A 318 15.90 -19.09 -8.77
C ALA A 318 17.10 -18.72 -7.87
N VAL A 319 17.29 -19.45 -6.76
CA VAL A 319 18.44 -19.26 -5.86
C VAL A 319 19.77 -19.66 -6.52
N ILE A 320 19.80 -20.75 -7.31
CA ILE A 320 20.98 -21.19 -8.04
C ILE A 320 21.37 -20.17 -9.12
N THR A 321 20.39 -19.60 -9.82
CA THR A 321 20.62 -18.63 -10.90
C THR A 321 21.05 -17.27 -10.36
N VAL A 322 20.36 -16.79 -9.33
CA VAL A 322 20.66 -15.51 -8.66
C VAL A 322 21.45 -15.81 -7.38
N ARG A 323 22.74 -16.10 -7.53
CA ARG A 323 23.61 -16.50 -6.40
C ARG A 323 23.92 -15.34 -5.47
N ASP A 324 24.00 -15.62 -4.17
CA ASP A 324 24.58 -14.70 -3.21
C ASP A 324 26.10 -14.67 -3.40
N LYS A 325 26.66 -13.51 -3.79
CA LYS A 325 28.08 -13.30 -3.53
C LYS A 325 28.24 -13.31 -2.02
N ARG A 326 29.16 -14.10 -1.46
CA ARG A 326 29.50 -14.05 -0.03
C ARG A 326 29.99 -12.64 0.31
N LEU A 327 29.07 -11.71 0.50
CA LEU A 327 29.35 -10.46 1.19
C LEU A 327 29.40 -10.83 2.67
N LYS A 328 30.44 -10.39 3.38
CA LYS A 328 30.47 -10.37 4.84
C LYS A 328 29.13 -9.78 5.29
N PRO A 329 28.49 -10.33 6.34
CA PRO A 329 27.28 -9.72 6.88
C PRO A 329 27.64 -8.30 7.32
N GLY A 330 27.36 -7.31 6.44
CA GLY A 330 27.27 -5.93 6.84
C GLY A 330 26.10 -5.88 7.83
N LYS A 331 26.31 -5.24 8.97
CA LYS A 331 25.24 -4.93 9.91
C LYS A 331 24.14 -4.23 9.11
N GLN A 332 23.08 -4.93 8.75
CA GLN A 332 21.85 -4.28 8.32
C GLN A 332 21.37 -3.49 9.53
N ASP A 333 21.23 -2.21 9.38
CA ASP A 333 20.61 -1.38 10.40
C ASP A 333 19.16 -1.87 10.56
N PRO A 334 18.75 -2.38 11.74
CA PRO A 334 17.40 -2.88 11.98
C PRO A 334 16.34 -1.80 11.74
N HIS A 335 16.73 -0.53 11.78
CA HIS A 335 15.87 0.64 11.62
C HIS A 335 15.96 1.27 10.21
N ALA A 336 16.68 0.66 9.26
CA ALA A 336 16.72 1.17 7.89
C ALA A 336 15.33 1.16 7.26
N VAL A 337 14.77 2.35 7.05
CA VAL A 337 13.49 2.52 6.33
C VAL A 337 13.73 2.29 4.85
N LEU A 338 13.30 1.15 4.35
CA LEU A 338 13.34 0.79 2.93
C LEU A 338 11.95 1.00 2.31
N LEU A 339 11.64 2.25 1.92
CA LEU A 339 10.43 2.56 1.15
C LEU A 339 10.73 2.34 -0.34
N ASP A 340 10.14 1.31 -0.91
CA ASP A 340 10.39 0.94 -2.31
C ASP A 340 9.49 1.75 -3.27
N GLU A 341 10.10 2.52 -4.18
CA GLU A 341 9.38 3.35 -5.16
C GLU A 341 8.49 2.52 -6.11
N ARG A 342 8.73 1.21 -6.25
CA ARG A 342 7.90 0.32 -7.06
C ARG A 342 6.50 0.14 -6.49
N LEU A 343 6.36 0.29 -5.17
CA LEU A 343 5.05 0.26 -4.52
C LEU A 343 4.18 1.46 -4.88
N LEU A 344 4.77 2.56 -5.41
CA LEU A 344 4.03 3.71 -5.94
C LEU A 344 3.17 3.37 -7.17
N LEU A 345 3.37 2.21 -7.80
CA LEU A 345 2.47 1.69 -8.84
C LEU A 345 1.12 1.27 -8.25
N SER A 346 1.07 0.93 -6.96
CA SER A 346 -0.17 0.67 -6.22
C SER A 346 -0.20 1.52 -4.96
N PRO A 347 -0.76 2.74 -5.03
CA PRO A 347 -0.75 3.72 -3.94
C PRO A 347 -1.23 3.19 -2.61
N SER A 348 -2.27 2.37 -2.60
CA SER A 348 -2.80 1.79 -1.36
C SER A 348 -1.79 0.89 -0.63
N PHE A 349 -0.93 0.17 -1.38
CA PHE A 349 0.17 -0.61 -0.78
C PHE A 349 1.29 0.29 -0.26
N ALA A 350 1.63 1.34 -1.00
CA ALA A 350 2.62 2.30 -0.56
C ALA A 350 2.20 2.99 0.75
N ILE A 351 0.91 3.34 0.88
CA ILE A 351 0.32 3.92 2.11
C ILE A 351 0.40 2.94 3.27
N ALA A 352 0.06 1.68 3.03
CA ALA A 352 0.12 0.65 4.05
C ALA A 352 1.55 0.43 4.56
N GLU A 353 2.55 0.49 3.66
CA GLU A 353 3.95 0.41 4.05
C GLU A 353 4.40 1.64 4.85
N CYS A 354 3.96 2.84 4.46
CA CYS A 354 4.17 4.04 5.26
C CYS A 354 3.57 3.90 6.67
N ARG A 355 2.36 3.35 6.79
CA ARG A 355 1.71 3.09 8.09
C ARG A 355 2.53 2.12 8.95
N ASN A 356 3.04 1.05 8.36
CA ASN A 356 3.91 0.10 9.08
C ASN A 356 5.23 0.73 9.53
N ALA A 357 5.83 1.57 8.69
CA ALA A 357 7.05 2.28 9.05
C ALA A 357 6.78 3.32 10.14
N THR A 358 5.64 4.06 10.07
CA THR A 358 5.22 4.99 11.12
C THR A 358 4.92 4.27 12.44
N THR A 359 4.36 3.05 12.40
CA THR A 359 4.19 2.22 13.61
C THR A 359 5.52 1.92 14.29
N LYS A 360 6.55 1.54 13.52
CA LYS A 360 7.90 1.31 14.07
C LYS A 360 8.52 2.59 14.63
N MET A 361 8.30 3.72 13.97
CA MET A 361 8.70 5.04 14.44
C MET A 361 8.02 5.37 15.77
N ALA A 362 6.71 5.15 15.88
CA ALA A 362 5.94 5.40 17.10
C ALA A 362 6.44 4.57 18.29
N ASP A 363 6.73 3.27 18.08
CA ASP A 363 7.32 2.41 19.10
C ASP A 363 8.72 2.90 19.52
N LEU A 364 9.56 3.29 18.56
CA LEU A 364 10.89 3.83 18.83
C LEU A 364 10.83 5.14 19.64
N VAL A 365 9.92 6.04 19.28
CA VAL A 365 9.67 7.30 19.99
C VAL A 365 9.24 7.05 21.42
N ARG A 366 8.25 6.15 21.61
CA ARG A 366 7.78 5.76 22.95
C ARG A 366 8.94 5.26 23.82
N ASP A 367 9.72 4.31 23.31
CA ASP A 367 10.83 3.74 24.05
C ASP A 367 11.90 4.80 24.37
N THR A 368 12.16 5.74 23.46
CA THR A 368 13.16 6.80 23.62
C THR A 368 12.73 7.80 24.69
N ILE A 369 11.45 8.21 24.74
CA ILE A 369 10.92 9.08 25.80
C ILE A 369 10.95 8.37 27.15
N LEU A 370 10.60 7.08 27.21
CA LEU A 370 10.65 6.30 28.46
C LEU A 370 12.07 6.20 28.98
N ASP A 371 13.06 5.96 28.11
CA ASP A 371 14.48 5.99 28.46
C ASP A 371 14.89 7.36 29.01
N ALA A 372 14.47 8.46 28.36
CA ALA A 372 14.79 9.82 28.80
C ALA A 372 14.15 10.17 30.17
N ILE A 373 12.93 9.73 30.41
CA ILE A 373 12.25 9.85 31.71
C ILE A 373 13.04 9.10 32.79
N GLY A 374 13.51 7.88 32.47
CA GLY A 374 14.32 7.08 33.40
C GLY A 374 15.62 7.77 33.82
N LEU A 375 16.26 8.49 32.89
CA LEU A 375 17.50 9.23 33.16
C LEU A 375 17.34 10.40 34.13
N LEU A 376 16.14 10.97 34.28
CA LEU A 376 15.87 12.02 35.27
C LEU A 376 16.08 11.52 36.73
N SER A 377 15.90 10.24 36.97
CA SER A 377 16.08 9.62 38.28
C SER A 377 17.43 8.89 38.42
N HIS A 378 17.91 8.28 37.34
CA HIS A 378 19.13 7.48 37.30
C HIS A 378 19.87 7.73 35.99
N PHE A 379 20.86 8.61 36.02
CA PHE A 379 21.65 8.91 34.83
C PHE A 379 22.61 7.76 34.46
N ASP A 380 22.56 7.35 33.19
CA ASP A 380 23.44 6.36 32.58
C ASP A 380 23.92 6.84 31.21
N SER A 381 25.24 6.87 31.02
CA SER A 381 25.84 7.37 29.78
C SER A 381 25.52 6.49 28.56
N ALA A 382 25.34 5.19 28.73
CA ALA A 382 25.01 4.30 27.62
C ALA A 382 23.57 4.53 27.12
N THR A 383 22.63 4.74 28.04
CA THR A 383 21.26 5.12 27.71
C THR A 383 21.19 6.52 27.10
N ALA A 384 22.02 7.46 27.56
CA ALA A 384 22.15 8.80 26.96
C ALA A 384 22.58 8.74 25.48
N GLU A 385 23.62 7.97 25.15
CA GLU A 385 24.07 7.76 23.76
C GLU A 385 23.01 7.04 22.91
N LYS A 386 22.28 6.10 23.50
CA LYS A 386 21.16 5.41 22.83
C LYS A 386 20.04 6.40 22.43
N ILE A 387 19.68 7.33 23.32
CA ILE A 387 18.65 8.35 23.05
C ILE A 387 19.07 9.25 21.88
N GLU A 388 20.31 9.77 21.88
CA GLU A 388 20.85 10.60 20.79
C GLU A 388 20.80 9.86 19.45
N LYS A 389 21.20 8.58 19.44
CA LYS A 389 21.14 7.75 18.23
C LYS A 389 19.73 7.42 17.78
N ASN A 390 18.80 7.24 18.71
CA ASN A 390 17.41 6.96 18.40
C ASN A 390 16.75 8.19 17.75
N GLU A 391 17.05 9.39 18.25
CA GLU A 391 16.53 10.64 17.66
C GLU A 391 17.04 10.83 16.23
N GLU A 392 18.35 10.64 15.93
CA GLU A 392 18.84 10.63 14.55
C GLU A 392 18.10 9.63 13.65
N THR A 393 17.67 8.51 14.22
CA THR A 393 16.87 7.50 13.50
C THR A 393 15.43 7.96 13.30
N ILE A 394 14.82 8.62 14.28
CA ILE A 394 13.46 9.19 14.21
C ILE A 394 13.39 10.27 13.13
N ASP A 395 14.37 11.18 13.08
CA ASP A 395 14.50 12.18 12.02
C ASP A 395 14.56 11.55 10.62
N GLN A 396 15.36 10.47 10.47
CA GLN A 396 15.43 9.74 9.20
C GLN A 396 14.10 9.09 8.82
N TYR A 397 13.29 8.67 9.80
CA TYR A 397 11.94 8.16 9.55
C TYR A 397 11.05 9.28 9.01
N GLU A 398 11.05 10.45 9.66
CA GLU A 398 10.23 11.61 9.26
C GLU A 398 10.58 12.04 7.83
N ASP A 399 11.84 12.32 7.53
CA ASP A 399 12.33 12.76 6.22
C ASP A 399 11.93 11.79 5.10
N LYS A 400 12.19 10.48 5.28
CA LYS A 400 11.91 9.46 4.27
C LYS A 400 10.42 9.23 4.08
N LEU A 401 9.66 9.14 5.17
CA LEU A 401 8.22 8.97 5.14
C LEU A 401 7.54 10.20 4.53
N GLY A 402 7.92 11.41 4.96
CA GLY A 402 7.38 12.66 4.42
C GLY A 402 7.59 12.77 2.92
N SER A 403 8.83 12.58 2.46
CA SER A 403 9.16 12.61 1.03
C SER A 403 8.41 11.55 0.23
N TYR A 404 8.22 10.35 0.78
CA TYR A 404 7.53 9.26 0.10
C TYR A 404 6.01 9.47 0.06
N LEU A 405 5.41 9.96 1.16
CA LEU A 405 3.99 10.32 1.23
C LEU A 405 3.63 11.44 0.26
N VAL A 406 4.52 12.43 0.07
CA VAL A 406 4.34 13.47 -0.96
C VAL A 406 4.35 12.87 -2.37
N LYS A 407 5.20 11.88 -2.66
CA LYS A 407 5.17 11.15 -3.95
C LYS A 407 3.85 10.38 -4.12
N ILE A 408 3.33 9.77 -3.05
CA ILE A 408 2.03 9.07 -3.07
C ILE A 408 0.90 10.07 -3.34
N SER A 409 0.89 11.24 -2.69
CA SER A 409 -0.17 12.24 -2.84
C SER A 409 -0.31 12.78 -4.27
N SER A 410 0.77 12.71 -5.08
CA SER A 410 0.75 13.06 -6.50
C SER A 410 0.05 12.02 -7.39
N LYS A 411 -0.31 10.86 -6.85
CA LYS A 411 -0.98 9.78 -7.58
C LYS A 411 -2.50 9.94 -7.53
N ASN A 412 -3.19 9.19 -8.37
CA ASN A 412 -4.65 9.13 -8.39
C ASN A 412 -5.17 8.32 -7.18
N LEU A 413 -5.40 8.98 -6.07
CA LEU A 413 -5.85 8.36 -4.82
C LEU A 413 -7.38 8.22 -4.75
N SER A 414 -7.85 7.21 -4.02
CA SER A 414 -9.23 7.20 -3.51
C SER A 414 -9.37 8.23 -2.39
N THR A 415 -10.60 8.63 -2.06
CA THR A 415 -10.84 9.53 -0.91
C THR A 415 -10.31 8.93 0.40
N ALA A 416 -10.46 7.61 0.59
CA ALA A 416 -9.94 6.92 1.76
C ALA A 416 -8.40 6.96 1.81
N ASP A 417 -7.73 6.64 0.68
CA ASP A 417 -6.27 6.69 0.58
C ASP A 417 -5.72 8.11 0.79
N SER A 418 -6.42 9.13 0.27
CA SER A 418 -6.06 10.54 0.47
C SER A 418 -6.13 10.94 1.94
N ASN A 419 -7.16 10.48 2.65
CA ASN A 419 -7.31 10.70 4.08
C ASN A 419 -6.19 10.01 4.88
N ASP A 420 -5.87 8.75 4.53
CA ASP A 420 -4.77 8.02 5.17
C ASP A 420 -3.41 8.70 4.96
N VAL A 421 -3.13 9.20 3.74
CA VAL A 421 -1.90 9.99 3.47
C VAL A 421 -1.85 11.25 4.31
N SER A 422 -2.96 12.01 4.37
CA SER A 422 -3.04 13.23 5.17
C SER A 422 -2.80 12.93 6.66
N GLN A 423 -3.41 11.86 7.18
CA GLN A 423 -3.20 11.41 8.55
C GLN A 423 -1.73 11.13 8.84
N LEU A 424 -1.11 10.31 8.00
CA LEU A 424 0.29 9.93 8.20
C LEU A 424 1.22 11.14 8.15
N LEU A 425 1.00 12.09 7.21
CA LEU A 425 1.80 13.31 7.10
C LEU A 425 1.74 14.18 8.37
N HIS A 426 0.58 14.26 9.02
CA HIS A 426 0.47 15.00 10.29
C HIS A 426 1.10 14.21 11.44
N THR A 427 0.85 12.91 11.53
CA THR A 427 1.29 12.10 12.67
C THR A 427 2.80 11.90 12.73
N ILE A 428 3.50 11.79 11.58
CA ILE A 428 4.98 11.63 11.58
C ILE A 428 5.67 12.83 12.20
N GLY A 429 5.19 14.07 11.92
CA GLY A 429 5.76 15.27 12.52
C GLY A 429 5.50 15.39 14.02
N ASP A 430 4.32 14.92 14.51
CA ASP A 430 4.06 14.91 15.95
C ASP A 430 4.92 13.85 16.66
N PHE A 431 5.16 12.67 16.06
CA PHE A 431 6.08 11.67 16.62
C PHE A 431 7.53 12.16 16.64
N GLU A 432 8.02 12.82 15.58
CA GLU A 432 9.36 13.42 15.55
C GLU A 432 9.52 14.42 16.71
N ARG A 433 8.57 15.35 16.89
CA ARG A 433 8.62 16.33 17.99
C ARG A 433 8.60 15.69 19.37
N ILE A 434 7.88 14.58 19.57
CA ILE A 434 7.98 13.81 20.81
C ILE A 434 9.41 13.28 20.99
N GLY A 435 10.05 12.79 19.92
CA GLY A 435 11.46 12.38 19.91
C GLY A 435 12.43 13.50 20.30
N ASP A 436 12.25 14.70 19.76
CA ASP A 436 13.00 15.92 20.12
C ASP A 436 12.91 16.23 21.62
N HIS A 437 11.73 16.06 22.19
CA HIS A 437 11.55 16.26 23.64
C HIS A 437 12.31 15.23 24.48
N ALA A 438 12.59 14.03 23.96
CA ALA A 438 13.46 13.07 24.66
C ALA A 438 14.89 13.59 24.80
N VAL A 439 15.45 14.22 23.74
CA VAL A 439 16.79 14.84 23.79
C VAL A 439 16.81 16.05 24.71
N ASN A 440 15.72 16.83 24.73
CA ASN A 440 15.62 17.96 25.68
C ASN A 440 15.59 17.44 27.13
N LEU A 441 14.84 16.39 27.43
CA LEU A 441 14.83 15.73 28.76
C LEU A 441 16.20 15.14 29.11
N LEU A 442 16.92 14.56 28.14
CA LEU A 442 18.28 14.08 28.32
C LEU A 442 19.22 15.20 28.77
N ARG A 443 19.11 16.42 28.15
CA ARG A 443 19.91 17.58 28.57
C ARG A 443 19.61 17.96 30.01
N VAL A 444 18.35 17.94 30.42
CA VAL A 444 17.92 18.20 31.80
C VAL A 444 18.47 17.13 32.75
N ALA A 445 18.39 15.85 32.35
CA ALA A 445 18.93 14.74 33.16
C ALA A 445 20.47 14.86 33.34
N ARG A 446 21.18 15.28 32.29
CA ARG A 446 22.63 15.54 32.35
C ARG A 446 22.93 16.70 33.29
N GLU A 447 22.16 17.78 33.26
CA GLU A 447 22.30 18.93 34.17
C GLU A 447 22.07 18.51 35.64
N ILE A 448 21.03 17.71 35.92
CA ILE A 448 20.74 17.17 37.25
C ILE A 448 21.95 16.36 37.75
N HIS A 449 22.50 15.49 36.91
CA HIS A 449 23.62 14.62 37.24
C HIS A 449 24.91 15.41 37.49
N ASP A 450 25.30 16.28 36.55
CA ASP A 450 26.56 17.01 36.58
C ASP A 450 26.66 17.99 37.76
N LYS A 451 25.50 18.54 38.18
CA LYS A 451 25.41 19.49 39.30
C LYS A 451 24.97 18.84 40.62
N ASP A 452 24.81 17.52 40.68
CA ASP A 452 24.28 16.74 41.84
C ASP A 452 23.00 17.36 42.44
N LEU A 453 22.05 17.80 41.58
CA LEU A 453 20.82 18.43 42.00
C LEU A 453 19.85 17.42 42.59
N LYS A 454 19.26 17.72 43.74
CA LYS A 454 18.32 16.82 44.41
C LYS A 454 17.01 17.54 44.75
N PHE A 455 15.92 17.00 44.22
CA PHE A 455 14.58 17.45 44.65
C PHE A 455 14.26 16.97 46.06
N SER A 456 13.48 17.73 46.82
CA SER A 456 12.96 17.28 48.10
C SER A 456 12.03 16.07 47.91
N GLU A 457 11.90 15.19 48.93
CA GLU A 457 11.02 14.00 48.88
C GLU A 457 9.59 14.35 48.41
N LYS A 458 9.04 15.49 48.84
CA LYS A 458 7.73 15.94 48.39
C LYS A 458 7.71 16.32 46.91
N ALA A 459 8.75 16.99 46.42
CA ALA A 459 8.84 17.33 45.01
C ALA A 459 9.03 16.09 44.14
N GLN A 460 9.76 15.07 44.62
CA GLN A 460 9.90 13.79 43.96
C GLN A 460 8.56 13.05 43.84
N GLN A 461 7.79 12.94 44.94
CA GLN A 461 6.46 12.33 44.92
C GLN A 461 5.49 13.05 43.99
N GLU A 462 5.55 14.40 43.94
CA GLU A 462 4.75 15.21 43.02
C GLU A 462 5.15 14.98 41.56
N LEU A 463 6.47 14.88 41.28
CA LEU A 463 6.99 14.54 39.94
C LEU A 463 6.63 13.12 39.52
N GLU A 464 6.66 12.14 40.41
CA GLU A 464 6.27 10.75 40.15
C GLU A 464 4.81 10.66 39.67
N VAL A 465 3.88 11.43 40.31
CA VAL A 465 2.48 11.49 39.88
C VAL A 465 2.38 12.07 38.47
N PHE A 466 3.10 13.15 38.20
CA PHE A 466 3.08 13.83 36.91
C PHE A 466 3.69 12.95 35.81
N THR A 467 4.84 12.35 36.07
CA THR A 467 5.53 11.40 35.19
C THR A 467 4.64 10.20 34.86
N GLY A 468 3.92 9.66 35.86
CA GLY A 468 2.96 8.59 35.65
C GLY A 468 1.85 8.94 34.66
N ALA A 469 1.34 10.18 34.71
CA ALA A 469 0.34 10.67 33.75
C ALA A 469 0.92 10.80 32.33
N ILE A 470 2.16 11.27 32.19
CA ILE A 470 2.86 11.36 30.91
C ILE A 470 3.11 9.98 30.29
N ILE A 471 3.56 9.02 31.08
CA ILE A 471 3.76 7.64 30.62
C ILE A 471 2.42 7.04 30.14
N GLU A 472 1.34 7.28 30.86
CA GLU A 472 0.01 6.77 30.49
C GLU A 472 -0.49 7.39 29.19
N ILE A 473 -0.42 8.71 29.01
CA ILE A 473 -0.88 9.37 27.77
C ILE A 473 -0.06 8.91 26.57
N LEU A 474 1.25 8.76 26.72
CA LEU A 474 2.15 8.27 25.68
C LEU A 474 1.78 6.84 25.26
N ASN A 475 1.55 5.94 26.21
CA ASN A 475 1.16 4.56 25.92
C ASN A 475 -0.21 4.51 25.25
N ILE A 476 -1.21 5.19 25.78
CA ILE A 476 -2.56 5.22 25.20
C ILE A 476 -2.51 5.75 23.77
N THR A 477 -1.76 6.81 23.51
CA THR A 477 -1.64 7.42 22.16
C THR A 477 -0.94 6.48 21.18
N THR A 478 0.18 5.87 21.61
CA THR A 478 0.92 4.92 20.76
C THR A 478 0.06 3.70 20.44
N ASP A 479 -0.60 3.10 21.44
CA ASP A 479 -1.47 1.94 21.25
C ASP A 479 -2.69 2.30 20.38
N ALA A 480 -3.28 3.49 20.57
CA ALA A 480 -4.38 3.98 19.74
C ALA A 480 -3.98 4.09 18.26
N PHE A 481 -2.77 4.58 17.98
CA PHE A 481 -2.24 4.69 16.62
C PHE A 481 -1.89 3.33 16.03
N VAL A 482 -1.16 2.48 16.75
CA VAL A 482 -0.69 1.16 16.29
C VAL A 482 -1.88 0.23 16.01
N GLU A 483 -2.86 0.18 16.90
CA GLU A 483 -4.05 -0.67 16.78
C GLU A 483 -5.16 -0.03 15.93
N ASN A 484 -4.99 1.24 15.54
CA ASN A 484 -6.05 2.06 14.92
C ASN A 484 -7.34 2.05 15.76
N ASN A 485 -7.19 2.21 17.08
CA ASN A 485 -8.24 2.06 18.08
C ASN A 485 -8.80 3.41 18.54
N LEU A 486 -9.94 3.79 17.98
CA LEU A 486 -10.59 5.06 18.31
C LEU A 486 -11.05 5.16 19.76
N GLN A 487 -11.34 4.03 20.43
CA GLN A 487 -11.79 4.08 21.82
C GLN A 487 -10.67 4.64 22.73
N LEU A 488 -9.43 4.22 22.48
CA LEU A 488 -8.25 4.74 23.15
C LEU A 488 -8.00 6.21 22.80
N SER A 489 -8.20 6.61 21.54
CA SER A 489 -8.02 8.00 21.12
C SER A 489 -8.93 8.98 21.89
N TYR A 490 -10.14 8.56 22.25
CA TYR A 490 -11.05 9.41 23.06
C TYR A 490 -10.61 9.58 24.53
N GLU A 491 -9.67 8.78 25.02
CA GLU A 491 -9.15 8.89 26.39
C GLU A 491 -8.02 9.92 26.49
N VAL A 492 -7.35 10.25 25.37
CA VAL A 492 -6.13 11.07 25.34
C VAL A 492 -6.41 12.51 25.75
N GLU A 493 -7.37 13.19 25.12
CA GLU A 493 -7.69 14.60 25.41
C GLU A 493 -8.14 14.84 26.86
N PRO A 494 -8.99 13.99 27.50
CA PRO A 494 -9.28 14.13 28.92
C PRO A 494 -8.05 14.00 29.83
N LEU A 495 -7.09 13.13 29.47
CA LEU A 495 -5.85 12.95 30.23
C LEU A 495 -4.91 14.14 30.04
N GLU A 496 -4.82 14.70 28.83
CA GLU A 496 -4.06 15.92 28.54
C GLU A 496 -4.52 17.09 29.42
N GLN A 497 -5.82 17.32 29.55
CA GLN A 497 -6.35 18.39 30.41
C GLN A 497 -6.05 18.17 31.91
N VAL A 498 -5.96 16.92 32.36
CA VAL A 498 -5.49 16.59 33.70
C VAL A 498 -4.01 16.92 33.85
N ILE A 499 -3.18 16.58 32.84
CA ILE A 499 -1.74 16.90 32.80
C ILE A 499 -1.51 18.41 32.87
N ASP A 500 -2.25 19.20 32.11
CA ASP A 500 -2.20 20.66 32.16
C ASP A 500 -2.52 21.21 33.56
N SER A 501 -3.57 20.68 34.16
CA SER A 501 -3.97 21.06 35.52
C SER A 501 -2.89 20.73 36.56
N LEU A 502 -2.26 19.55 36.43
CA LEU A 502 -1.15 19.11 37.26
C LEU A 502 0.08 20.02 37.10
N LYS A 503 0.46 20.38 35.84
CA LYS A 503 1.56 21.30 35.56
C LYS A 503 1.40 22.62 36.30
N VAL A 504 0.21 23.24 36.21
CA VAL A 504 -0.09 24.52 36.90
C VAL A 504 0.06 24.37 38.40
N GLU A 505 -0.49 23.30 38.99
CA GLU A 505 -0.41 23.08 40.43
C GLU A 505 1.02 22.83 40.91
N LEU A 506 1.80 22.01 40.17
CA LEU A 506 3.21 21.75 40.46
C LEU A 506 4.06 23.01 40.45
N LYS A 507 3.85 23.88 39.45
CA LYS A 507 4.50 25.19 39.36
C LYS A 507 4.15 26.07 40.56
N ASN A 508 2.88 26.14 40.95
CA ASN A 508 2.45 26.91 42.07
C ASN A 508 3.04 26.39 43.41
N ARG A 509 3.12 25.10 43.60
CA ARG A 509 3.74 24.48 44.77
C ARG A 509 5.23 24.75 44.84
N HIS A 510 5.91 24.73 43.69
CA HIS A 510 7.34 25.06 43.62
C HIS A 510 7.61 26.53 43.96
N ILE A 511 6.81 27.48 43.43
CA ILE A 511 6.91 28.91 43.78
C ILE A 511 6.77 29.11 45.30
N ARG A 512 5.82 28.44 45.96
CA ARG A 512 5.69 28.48 47.43
C ARG A 512 6.94 27.98 48.14
N ARG A 513 7.54 26.85 47.71
CA ARG A 513 8.79 26.32 48.26
C ARG A 513 9.95 27.29 48.09
N LEU A 514 10.02 28.01 46.98
CA LEU A 514 11.00 29.09 46.76
C LEU A 514 10.81 30.24 47.74
N GLN A 515 9.59 30.72 47.92
CA GLN A 515 9.23 31.80 48.86
C GLN A 515 9.54 31.43 50.32
N GLU A 516 9.40 30.15 50.67
CA GLU A 516 9.71 29.60 51.99
C GLU A 516 11.22 29.28 52.19
N GLY A 517 12.07 29.56 51.18
CA GLY A 517 13.50 29.24 51.24
C GLY A 517 13.83 27.73 51.26
N LYS A 518 12.87 26.88 50.86
CA LYS A 518 12.99 25.42 50.88
C LYS A 518 13.46 24.85 49.53
N CYS A 519 13.75 25.68 48.54
CA CYS A 519 14.18 25.29 47.20
C CYS A 519 15.11 26.38 46.62
N THR A 520 15.97 25.97 45.69
CA THR A 520 16.86 26.89 44.97
C THR A 520 16.24 27.35 43.66
N ILE A 521 16.66 28.52 43.17
CA ILE A 521 16.24 29.05 41.87
C ILE A 521 16.66 28.08 40.75
N GLU A 522 17.82 27.47 40.87
CA GLU A 522 18.36 26.50 39.89
C GLU A 522 17.46 25.28 39.74
N LEU A 523 17.00 24.68 40.86
CA LEU A 523 16.00 23.62 40.82
C LEU A 523 14.67 24.08 40.21
N GLY A 524 14.38 25.40 40.29
CA GLY A 524 13.21 25.99 39.64
C GLY A 524 13.30 25.95 38.12
N PHE A 525 14.45 26.26 37.56
CA PHE A 525 14.68 26.16 36.11
C PHE A 525 14.57 24.72 35.62
N VAL A 526 15.28 23.80 36.28
CA VAL A 526 15.24 22.36 35.95
C VAL A 526 13.81 21.81 36.02
N LEU A 527 13.04 22.13 37.08
CA LEU A 527 11.66 21.72 37.16
C LEU A 527 10.81 22.31 36.04
N SER A 528 10.99 23.59 35.72
CA SER A 528 10.25 24.27 34.65
C SER A 528 10.51 23.61 33.31
N ASP A 529 11.75 23.21 33.03
CA ASP A 529 12.14 22.51 31.78
C ASP A 529 11.50 21.11 31.71
N ILE A 530 11.50 20.35 32.81
CA ILE A 530 10.80 19.06 32.88
C ILE A 530 9.30 19.25 32.57
N LEU A 531 8.66 20.16 33.29
CA LEU A 531 7.22 20.40 33.16
C LEU A 531 6.82 20.86 31.75
N ASN A 532 7.65 21.71 31.12
CA ASN A 532 7.38 22.21 29.78
C ASN A 532 7.57 21.10 28.72
N ASN A 533 8.64 20.30 28.82
CA ASN A 533 8.83 19.20 27.89
C ASN A 533 7.72 18.14 28.01
N PHE A 534 7.30 17.83 29.21
CA PHE A 534 6.22 16.87 29.45
C PHE A 534 4.85 17.37 28.92
N GLU A 535 4.52 18.65 29.10
CA GLU A 535 3.32 19.25 28.51
C GLU A 535 3.37 19.17 26.98
N ARG A 536 4.53 19.51 26.34
CA ARG A 536 4.65 19.42 24.89
C ARG A 536 4.49 18.00 24.38
N VAL A 537 5.03 17.00 25.07
CA VAL A 537 4.77 15.60 24.76
C VAL A 537 3.27 15.27 24.82
N SER A 538 2.58 15.78 25.84
CA SER A 538 1.13 15.62 26.01
C SER A 538 0.33 16.30 24.87
N ASP A 539 0.70 17.53 24.49
CA ASP A 539 0.12 18.27 23.37
C ASP A 539 0.22 17.47 22.06
N HIS A 540 1.40 16.93 21.75
CA HIS A 540 1.61 16.11 20.55
C HIS A 540 0.84 14.80 20.59
N CYS A 541 0.71 14.16 21.75
CA CYS A 541 -0.16 13.00 21.95
C CYS A 541 -1.63 13.33 21.64
N SER A 542 -2.11 14.48 22.10
CA SER A 542 -3.47 14.96 21.80
C SER A 542 -3.66 15.21 20.30
N ASN A 543 -2.70 15.86 19.61
CA ASN A 543 -2.75 16.08 18.18
C ASN A 543 -2.89 14.76 17.38
N ILE A 544 -2.09 13.74 17.74
CA ILE A 544 -2.16 12.41 17.13
C ILE A 544 -3.55 11.80 17.33
N ALA A 545 -4.08 11.84 18.53
CA ALA A 545 -5.39 11.28 18.87
C ALA A 545 -6.53 12.00 18.12
N VAL A 546 -6.50 13.33 18.06
CA VAL A 546 -7.46 14.14 17.31
C VAL A 546 -7.41 13.80 15.82
N CYS A 547 -6.22 13.66 15.24
CA CYS A 547 -6.04 13.28 13.85
C CYS A 547 -6.66 11.89 13.55
N LEU A 548 -6.53 10.91 14.47
CA LEU A 548 -7.15 9.60 14.37
C LEU A 548 -8.69 9.67 14.35
N ILE A 549 -9.28 10.54 15.16
CA ILE A 549 -10.73 10.70 15.29
C ILE A 549 -11.33 11.39 14.05
N GLN A 550 -10.75 12.49 13.60
CA GLN A 550 -11.26 13.32 12.50
C GLN A 550 -11.42 12.59 11.17
N ILE A 551 -10.49 11.72 10.85
CA ILE A 551 -10.51 10.98 9.58
C ILE A 551 -11.68 10.01 9.50
N LYS A 552 -12.14 9.48 10.61
CA LYS A 552 -13.25 8.53 10.62
C LYS A 552 -14.62 9.21 10.60
N ASP A 553 -14.72 10.40 11.18
CA ASP A 553 -15.98 11.17 11.24
C ASP A 553 -16.17 12.09 10.01
N SER A 554 -15.25 12.05 9.02
CA SER A 554 -15.32 12.85 7.78
C SER A 554 -15.39 14.37 8.01
N THR A 555 -15.03 14.86 9.19
CA THR A 555 -15.00 16.28 9.55
C THR A 555 -13.55 16.77 9.53
N MET A 556 -13.15 17.49 8.47
CA MET A 556 -11.78 17.99 8.28
C MET A 556 -11.45 19.25 9.10
N ASP A 557 -12.23 19.58 10.12
CA ASP A 557 -12.02 20.79 10.93
C ASP A 557 -11.53 20.43 12.34
N THR A 558 -10.19 20.53 12.54
CA THR A 558 -9.51 20.29 13.82
C THR A 558 -10.05 21.17 14.93
N HIS A 559 -10.35 22.43 14.62
CA HIS A 559 -10.90 23.38 15.58
C HIS A 559 -12.39 23.15 15.85
N GLY A 560 -13.15 22.65 14.87
CA GLY A 560 -14.55 22.27 15.03
C GLY A 560 -14.72 21.13 16.02
N TYR A 561 -13.93 20.06 15.91
CA TYR A 561 -13.99 18.90 16.80
C TYR A 561 -13.61 19.26 18.24
N LEU A 562 -12.53 19.98 18.45
CA LEU A 562 -12.14 20.45 19.79
C LEU A 562 -13.19 21.38 20.41
N ASN A 563 -13.89 22.19 19.62
CA ASN A 563 -14.97 23.06 20.08
C ASN A 563 -16.27 22.28 20.36
N GLU A 564 -16.52 21.16 19.74
CA GLU A 564 -17.67 20.28 20.04
C GLU A 564 -17.45 19.40 21.27
N ILE A 565 -16.20 19.03 21.58
CA ILE A 565 -15.86 18.19 22.76
C ILE A 565 -15.54 19.04 23.98
N LYS A 566 -14.95 20.21 23.82
CA LYS A 566 -14.63 21.16 24.90
C LYS A 566 -15.83 21.79 25.66
N PRO A 567 -17.09 21.84 25.16
CA PRO A 567 -18.17 22.18 26.05
C PRO A 567 -18.26 21.14 27.16
N ALA A 568 -17.94 21.54 28.37
CA ALA A 568 -18.12 20.79 29.60
C ALA A 568 -19.54 20.18 29.64
N GLY A 569 -19.71 18.94 29.21
CA GLY A 569 -21.03 18.32 29.15
C GLY A 569 -21.13 17.03 28.36
N ALA A 570 -20.16 16.63 27.52
CA ALA A 570 -20.20 15.33 26.90
C ALA A 570 -19.99 14.25 27.99
N PRO A 571 -20.99 13.38 28.28
CA PRO A 571 -20.92 12.46 29.43
C PRO A 571 -19.67 11.54 29.39
N ARG A 572 -19.19 11.23 28.20
CA ARG A 572 -18.03 10.38 27.97
C ARG A 572 -16.71 11.08 28.36
N PHE A 573 -16.52 12.31 27.91
CA PHE A 573 -15.35 13.12 28.26
C PHE A 573 -15.25 13.32 29.76
N THR A 574 -16.35 13.76 30.39
CA THR A 574 -16.44 13.99 31.85
C THR A 574 -16.12 12.71 32.63
N GLY A 575 -16.57 11.56 32.15
CA GLY A 575 -16.28 10.27 32.78
C GLY A 575 -14.77 9.95 32.80
N TYR A 576 -14.08 10.11 31.67
CA TYR A 576 -12.63 9.88 31.58
C TYR A 576 -11.86 10.95 32.38
N TYR A 577 -12.21 12.22 32.27
CA TYR A 577 -11.58 13.30 33.01
C TYR A 577 -11.63 13.06 34.51
N ASN A 578 -12.80 12.71 35.06
CA ASN A 578 -12.96 12.41 36.49
C ASN A 578 -12.15 11.20 36.93
N ARG A 579 -12.09 10.15 36.08
CA ARG A 579 -11.27 8.95 36.31
C ARG A 579 -9.79 9.32 36.46
N PHE A 580 -9.24 10.10 35.51
CA PHE A 580 -7.84 10.51 35.51
C PHE A 580 -7.52 11.51 36.64
N THR A 581 -8.41 12.48 36.92
CA THR A 581 -8.24 13.38 38.03
C THR A 581 -8.18 12.65 39.37
N SER A 582 -9.00 11.62 39.55
CA SER A 582 -8.97 10.80 40.77
C SER A 582 -7.70 9.94 40.87
N LYS A 583 -7.19 9.43 39.71
CA LYS A 583 -5.99 8.61 39.64
C LYS A 583 -4.72 9.41 39.92
N TYR A 584 -4.62 10.63 39.39
CA TYR A 584 -3.43 11.49 39.44
C TYR A 584 -3.61 12.62 40.44
N THR A 585 -3.88 12.27 41.69
CA THR A 585 -4.03 13.25 42.78
C THR A 585 -2.67 13.50 43.43
N LEU A 586 -2.26 14.78 43.47
CA LEU A 586 -1.02 15.18 44.15
C LEU A 586 -1.11 14.98 45.64
N PRO A 587 0.00 14.59 46.34
CA PRO A 587 0.04 14.47 47.78
C PRO A 587 -0.45 15.74 48.49
N GLU A 588 -1.22 15.59 49.58
CA GLU A 588 -1.76 16.74 50.32
C GLU A 588 -0.67 17.70 50.81
N SER A 589 -0.79 18.98 50.50
CA SER A 589 0.01 20.01 51.13
C SER A 589 -0.51 20.22 52.55
N ARG A 590 0.34 20.08 53.58
CA ARG A 590 -0.01 20.22 55.01
C ARG A 590 -0.54 21.62 55.42
N HIS A 591 -0.96 22.47 54.48
CA HIS A 591 -1.62 23.74 54.80
C HIS A 591 -3.12 23.62 54.50
N LYS A 592 -3.91 23.26 55.52
CA LYS A 592 -5.35 23.56 55.53
C LYS A 592 -5.52 25.07 55.24
N LYS A 593 -6.24 25.43 54.18
CA LYS A 593 -6.79 26.77 54.00
C LYS A 593 -7.59 27.09 55.29
N ALA A 594 -7.18 28.12 56.05
CA ALA A 594 -8.07 28.76 56.98
C ALA A 594 -9.31 29.27 56.21
N PRO A 595 -10.53 29.05 56.69
CA PRO A 595 -11.72 29.59 56.05
C PRO A 595 -11.57 31.11 55.95
N GLN A 596 -11.57 31.67 54.73
CA GLN A 596 -11.77 33.10 54.56
C GLN A 596 -13.21 33.40 54.97
N GLU A 597 -13.39 33.90 56.18
CA GLU A 597 -14.61 34.59 56.58
C GLU A 597 -14.77 35.80 55.65
N VAL A 598 -15.80 35.79 54.82
CA VAL A 598 -16.25 36.93 54.05
C VAL A 598 -16.87 37.90 55.03
N PRO A 599 -16.37 39.14 55.23
CA PRO A 599 -17.05 40.12 56.09
C PRO A 599 -18.34 40.52 55.37
N VAL A 600 -19.47 40.19 56.02
CA VAL A 600 -20.77 40.75 55.69
C VAL A 600 -20.71 42.23 56.11
N LYS A 601 -20.66 43.14 55.13
CA LYS A 601 -20.92 44.58 55.37
C LYS A 601 -22.42 44.74 55.40
N SER A 602 -22.83 45.19 56.57
CA SER A 602 -24.14 45.78 56.89
C SER A 602 -24.53 46.97 55.99
#